data_c16e886dc872da16526cf4851fb375cf
#
_entry.id   c16e886dc872da16526cf4851fb375cf
#
_cell.length_a   1.000
_cell.length_b   1.000
_cell.length_c   1.000
_cell.angle_alpha   90.00
_cell.angle_beta   90.00
_cell.angle_gamma   90.00
#
_symmetry.space_group_name_H-M   'P 1'
#
loop_
_entity.id
_entity.type
_entity.pdbx_description
1 polymer ?
#
loop_
_entity_poly.entity_id
_entity_poly.type
_entity_poly.pdbx_seq_one_letter_code
_entity_poly.pdbx_strand_id
1 'polypeptide(L)'
;MPAHNESENLRWLLPHVNEVVPKLFERFDVIIVDDGSTDGTGDVAKSIAKDLGMELKIVRHEHKSGYGAAVGDGLRAADMDYTAFTDADGQLDVADFAKLVPLLKDNDLVAGWRMTREDPAFRSVISGTFNLLVLWTLRIDVRDVNCALKIIKTPVLKRMTLHSRSALINAEMYWKVGRLGGRYAQVGVPHHPRTMGRRSGGRLIPIMRASKELIQIRFRPGI
;
A
#
# COMPACT_ATOMS: atom_id res chain seq x y z
N MET A 1 -2.81 6.72 0.17
CA MET A 1 -3.71 5.75 0.84
C MET A 1 -4.86 5.42 -0.11
N PRO A 2 -5.01 4.17 -0.58
CA PRO A 2 -6.21 3.72 -1.30
C PRO A 2 -7.38 3.58 -0.32
N ALA A 3 -8.56 4.03 -0.70
CA ALA A 3 -9.77 4.02 0.12
C ALA A 3 -11.00 3.62 -0.71
N HIS A 4 -11.85 2.74 -0.18
CA HIS A 4 -13.14 2.40 -0.74
C HIS A 4 -14.15 2.13 0.36
N ASN A 5 -15.04 3.08 0.58
CA ASN A 5 -16.00 3.10 1.70
C ASN A 5 -15.27 3.04 3.06
N GLU A 6 -14.38 4.01 3.27
CA GLU A 6 -13.55 4.15 4.48
C GLU A 6 -13.81 5.48 5.21
N SER A 7 -14.95 6.13 4.98
CA SER A 7 -15.28 7.43 5.58
C SER A 7 -15.17 7.45 7.11
N GLU A 8 -15.61 6.36 7.77
CA GLU A 8 -15.51 6.21 9.23
C GLU A 8 -14.06 6.05 9.70
N ASN A 9 -13.26 5.25 8.98
CA ASN A 9 -11.86 5.05 9.33
C ASN A 9 -11.03 6.33 9.16
N LEU A 10 -11.29 7.12 8.13
CA LEU A 10 -10.57 8.37 7.90
C LEU A 10 -10.79 9.42 9.00
N ARG A 11 -11.92 9.36 9.72
CA ARG A 11 -12.21 10.29 10.83
C ARG A 11 -11.21 10.22 11.98
N TRP A 12 -10.61 9.07 12.22
CA TRP A 12 -9.57 8.92 13.23
C TRP A 12 -8.18 8.79 12.62
N LEU A 13 -8.06 8.21 11.42
CA LEU A 13 -6.77 7.97 10.78
C LEU A 13 -6.10 9.27 10.32
N LEU A 14 -6.82 10.20 9.69
CA LEU A 14 -6.23 11.46 9.24
C LEU A 14 -5.74 12.35 10.39
N PRO A 15 -6.49 12.54 11.50
CA PRO A 15 -5.94 13.19 12.69
C PRO A 15 -4.68 12.51 13.22
N HIS A 16 -4.66 11.19 13.26
CA HIS A 16 -3.48 10.43 13.70
C HIS A 16 -2.28 10.61 12.74
N VAL A 17 -2.50 10.60 11.43
CA VAL A 17 -1.47 10.95 10.44
C VAL A 17 -0.91 12.35 10.71
N ASN A 18 -1.79 13.34 10.93
CA ASN A 18 -1.41 14.73 11.17
C ASN A 18 -0.62 14.91 12.48
N GLU A 19 -0.86 14.06 13.46
CA GLU A 19 -0.08 14.06 14.73
C GLU A 19 1.28 13.40 14.59
N VAL A 20 1.36 12.28 13.86
CA VAL A 20 2.52 11.39 13.86
C VAL A 20 3.53 11.75 12.79
N VAL A 21 3.08 11.97 11.55
CA VAL A 21 3.98 12.12 10.39
C VAL A 21 4.89 13.34 10.50
N PRO A 22 4.47 14.50 11.04
CA PRO A 22 5.37 15.65 11.24
C PRO A 22 6.54 15.38 12.18
N LYS A 23 6.44 14.36 13.03
CA LYS A 23 7.54 13.95 13.92
C LYS A 23 8.64 13.17 13.18
N LEU A 24 8.33 12.68 11.98
CA LEU A 24 9.21 11.85 11.16
C LEU A 24 9.75 12.58 9.92
N PHE A 25 8.99 13.53 9.39
CA PHE A 25 9.30 14.26 8.16
C PHE A 25 8.95 15.74 8.33
N GLU A 26 9.83 16.64 7.87
CA GLU A 26 9.63 18.09 7.95
C GLU A 26 8.45 18.57 7.13
N ARG A 27 8.22 17.92 5.99
CA ARG A 27 7.13 18.23 5.06
C ARG A 27 6.48 16.95 4.56
N PHE A 28 5.18 16.97 4.43
CA PHE A 28 4.41 15.88 3.83
C PHE A 28 3.11 16.41 3.22
N ASP A 29 2.61 15.71 2.24
CA ASP A 29 1.24 15.80 1.76
C ASP A 29 0.56 14.42 1.87
N VAL A 30 -0.76 14.42 1.91
CA VAL A 30 -1.54 13.18 1.93
C VAL A 30 -2.28 13.03 0.61
N ILE A 31 -2.20 11.83 0.04
CA ILE A 31 -2.92 11.48 -1.18
C ILE A 31 -3.92 10.38 -0.83
N ILE A 32 -5.20 10.68 -0.94
CA ILE A 32 -6.29 9.68 -0.84
C ILE A 32 -6.74 9.33 -2.25
N VAL A 33 -6.75 8.03 -2.56
CA VAL A 33 -7.35 7.53 -3.79
C VAL A 33 -8.71 6.92 -3.44
N ASP A 34 -9.76 7.66 -3.74
CA ASP A 34 -11.15 7.25 -3.53
C ASP A 34 -11.59 6.34 -4.69
N ASP A 35 -11.54 5.02 -4.47
CA ASP A 35 -11.80 4.00 -5.48
C ASP A 35 -13.32 3.75 -5.65
N GLY A 36 -14.05 4.79 -6.07
CA GLY A 36 -15.48 4.72 -6.35
C GLY A 36 -16.32 4.47 -5.10
N SER A 37 -16.06 5.21 -4.02
CA SER A 37 -16.84 5.11 -2.77
C SER A 37 -18.25 5.68 -2.92
N THR A 38 -19.18 5.12 -2.14
CA THR A 38 -20.59 5.55 -2.07
C THR A 38 -20.96 6.16 -0.73
N ASP A 39 -20.04 6.18 0.22
CA ASP A 39 -20.24 6.64 1.60
C ASP A 39 -19.71 8.07 1.88
N GLY A 40 -19.28 8.78 0.84
CA GLY A 40 -18.70 10.11 0.97
C GLY A 40 -17.25 10.15 1.44
N THR A 41 -16.51 9.03 1.33
CA THR A 41 -15.09 8.91 1.75
C THR A 41 -14.23 10.10 1.33
N GLY A 42 -14.25 10.49 0.04
CA GLY A 42 -13.43 11.59 -0.45
C GLY A 42 -13.83 12.96 0.12
N ASP A 43 -15.12 13.20 0.35
CA ASP A 43 -15.60 14.47 0.85
C ASP A 43 -15.35 14.59 2.37
N VAL A 44 -15.48 13.49 3.10
CA VAL A 44 -15.08 13.39 4.52
C VAL A 44 -13.58 13.66 4.66
N ALA A 45 -12.73 13.06 3.81
CA ALA A 45 -11.30 13.31 3.83
C ALA A 45 -10.96 14.81 3.63
N LYS A 46 -11.62 15.47 2.66
CA LYS A 46 -11.42 16.90 2.40
C LYS A 46 -11.82 17.77 3.59
N SER A 47 -12.97 17.46 4.22
CA SER A 47 -13.43 18.22 5.39
C SER A 47 -12.41 18.12 6.52
N ILE A 48 -11.98 16.91 6.85
CA ILE A 48 -11.01 16.68 7.94
C ILE A 48 -9.67 17.36 7.63
N ALA A 49 -9.17 17.25 6.42
CA ALA A 49 -7.91 17.88 6.04
C ALA A 49 -7.97 19.40 6.16
N LYS A 50 -9.09 20.02 5.75
CA LYS A 50 -9.34 21.45 5.92
C LYS A 50 -9.31 21.85 7.39
N ASP A 51 -10.01 21.11 8.25
CA ASP A 51 -10.10 21.40 9.69
C ASP A 51 -8.73 21.26 10.39
N LEU A 52 -7.87 20.34 9.89
CA LEU A 52 -6.52 20.12 10.42
C LEU A 52 -5.44 21.00 9.77
N GLY A 53 -5.77 21.79 8.73
CA GLY A 53 -4.77 22.50 7.94
C GLY A 53 -3.79 21.59 7.20
N MET A 54 -4.22 20.34 6.89
CA MET A 54 -3.41 19.32 6.23
C MET A 54 -3.44 19.47 4.71
N GLU A 55 -2.30 19.37 4.07
CA GLU A 55 -2.20 19.31 2.60
C GLU A 55 -2.72 17.97 2.10
N LEU A 56 -3.84 17.97 1.37
CA LEU A 56 -4.54 16.78 0.89
C LEU A 56 -4.82 16.83 -0.60
N LYS A 57 -4.43 15.79 -1.30
CA LYS A 57 -4.75 15.53 -2.71
C LYS A 57 -5.76 14.38 -2.80
N ILE A 58 -6.86 14.55 -3.52
CA ILE A 58 -7.83 13.46 -3.79
C ILE A 58 -7.73 13.05 -5.26
N VAL A 59 -7.46 11.76 -5.46
CA VAL A 59 -7.64 11.10 -6.76
C VAL A 59 -8.95 10.32 -6.67
N ARG A 60 -9.93 10.64 -7.52
CA ARG A 60 -11.26 10.00 -7.47
C ARG A 60 -11.48 9.15 -8.71
N HIS A 61 -11.84 7.89 -8.49
CA HIS A 61 -12.34 7.01 -9.54
C HIS A 61 -13.88 7.09 -9.60
N GLU A 62 -14.43 7.17 -10.80
CA GLU A 62 -15.90 7.14 -10.99
C GLU A 62 -16.50 5.81 -10.55
N HIS A 63 -15.77 4.71 -10.79
CA HIS A 63 -16.16 3.36 -10.42
C HIS A 63 -15.00 2.62 -9.77
N LYS A 64 -15.32 1.60 -8.96
CA LYS A 64 -14.32 0.75 -8.31
C LYS A 64 -13.40 0.10 -9.35
N SER A 65 -12.16 0.54 -9.37
CA SER A 65 -11.10 0.10 -10.29
C SER A 65 -10.24 -1.03 -9.72
N GLY A 66 -10.25 -1.19 -8.40
CA GLY A 66 -9.55 -2.23 -7.66
C GLY A 66 -8.29 -1.73 -6.95
N TYR A 67 -7.87 -2.49 -5.94
CA TYR A 67 -6.79 -2.12 -5.02
C TYR A 67 -5.50 -1.70 -5.73
N GLY A 68 -5.01 -2.52 -6.67
CA GLY A 68 -3.75 -2.21 -7.36
C GLY A 68 -3.86 -0.97 -8.25
N ALA A 69 -5.04 -0.72 -8.85
CA ALA A 69 -5.27 0.51 -9.60
C ALA A 69 -5.22 1.72 -8.67
N ALA A 70 -5.92 1.67 -7.53
CA ALA A 70 -5.92 2.76 -6.56
C ALA A 70 -4.52 3.02 -5.98
N VAL A 71 -3.77 1.97 -5.59
CA VAL A 71 -2.37 2.12 -5.15
C VAL A 71 -1.52 2.74 -6.27
N GLY A 72 -1.60 2.23 -7.49
CA GLY A 72 -0.82 2.72 -8.63
C GLY A 72 -1.09 4.19 -8.95
N ASP A 73 -2.36 4.63 -8.87
CA ASP A 73 -2.73 6.02 -9.13
C ASP A 73 -2.23 6.96 -8.01
N GLY A 74 -2.31 6.52 -6.75
CA GLY A 74 -1.74 7.25 -5.62
C GLY A 74 -0.22 7.39 -5.73
N LEU A 75 0.48 6.32 -6.07
CA LEU A 75 1.93 6.33 -6.26
C LEU A 75 2.36 7.23 -7.43
N ARG A 76 1.58 7.29 -8.51
CA ARG A 76 1.84 8.20 -9.65
C ARG A 76 1.66 9.66 -9.27
N ALA A 77 0.69 9.95 -8.40
CA ALA A 77 0.38 11.32 -7.95
C ALA A 77 1.38 11.87 -6.92
N ALA A 78 2.23 11.01 -6.34
CA ALA A 78 3.25 11.42 -5.38
C ALA A 78 4.45 12.09 -6.07
N ASP A 79 4.98 13.17 -5.47
CA ASP A 79 6.03 14.00 -6.04
C ASP A 79 7.12 14.45 -5.05
N MET A 80 6.98 14.13 -3.76
CA MET A 80 8.02 14.40 -2.75
C MET A 80 9.18 13.39 -2.84
N ASP A 81 10.29 13.61 -2.12
CA ASP A 81 11.50 12.78 -2.16
C ASP A 81 11.23 11.30 -1.81
N TYR A 82 10.30 11.07 -0.89
CA TYR A 82 9.86 9.75 -0.47
C TYR A 82 8.36 9.62 -0.68
N THR A 83 7.95 8.45 -1.15
CA THR A 83 6.55 8.07 -1.24
C THR A 83 6.26 6.96 -0.23
N ALA A 84 5.44 7.26 0.75
CA ALA A 84 4.93 6.26 1.69
C ALA A 84 3.52 5.83 1.29
N PHE A 85 3.17 4.57 1.53
CA PHE A 85 1.76 4.19 1.45
C PHE A 85 1.34 3.25 2.57
N THR A 86 0.09 3.38 2.97
CA THR A 86 -0.63 2.49 3.87
C THR A 86 -2.08 2.40 3.45
N ASP A 87 -2.77 1.33 3.87
CA ASP A 87 -4.21 1.20 3.65
C ASP A 87 -4.99 2.16 4.56
N ALA A 88 -6.17 2.58 4.12
CA ALA A 88 -7.04 3.49 4.87
C ALA A 88 -7.93 2.77 5.91
N ASP A 89 -7.72 1.47 6.15
CA ASP A 89 -8.55 0.64 7.03
C ASP A 89 -8.07 0.58 8.49
N GLY A 90 -6.93 1.22 8.77
CA GLY A 90 -6.38 1.35 10.10
C GLY A 90 -5.80 0.08 10.73
N GLN A 91 -5.60 -0.97 9.96
CA GLN A 91 -4.99 -2.19 10.46
C GLN A 91 -3.47 -2.07 10.69
N LEU A 92 -2.84 -1.08 10.07
CA LEU A 92 -1.42 -0.74 10.24
C LEU A 92 -1.32 0.66 10.84
N ASP A 93 -0.52 0.80 11.89
CA ASP A 93 -0.30 2.09 12.53
C ASP A 93 0.72 2.91 11.74
N VAL A 94 0.37 4.14 11.40
CA VAL A 94 1.27 5.09 10.73
C VAL A 94 2.48 5.47 11.60
N ALA A 95 2.39 5.32 12.93
CA ALA A 95 3.51 5.49 13.84
C ALA A 95 4.65 4.48 13.57
N ASP A 96 4.33 3.33 13.04
CA ASP A 96 5.32 2.31 12.68
C ASP A 96 6.23 2.74 11.50
N PHE A 97 5.90 3.81 10.76
CA PHE A 97 6.86 4.41 9.82
C PHE A 97 8.17 4.81 10.50
N ALA A 98 8.17 5.13 11.79
CA ALA A 98 9.38 5.39 12.57
C ALA A 98 10.39 4.22 12.53
N LYS A 99 9.90 2.97 12.39
CA LYS A 99 10.76 1.78 12.27
C LYS A 99 11.35 1.62 10.86
N LEU A 100 10.69 2.18 9.85
CA LEU A 100 11.10 2.08 8.45
C LEU A 100 12.13 3.15 8.07
N VAL A 101 11.94 4.37 8.56
CA VAL A 101 12.74 5.55 8.22
C VAL A 101 14.25 5.33 8.34
N PRO A 102 14.79 4.76 9.44
CA PRO A 102 16.23 4.55 9.57
C PRO A 102 16.84 3.63 8.49
N LEU A 103 16.03 2.70 7.95
CA LEU A 103 16.49 1.75 6.95
C LEU A 103 16.56 2.35 5.53
N LEU A 104 15.95 3.52 5.28
CA LEU A 104 15.98 4.21 3.99
C LEU A 104 17.38 4.69 3.59
N LYS A 105 18.29 4.83 4.57
CA LYS A 105 19.68 5.19 4.30
C LYS A 105 20.35 4.23 3.32
N ASP A 106 20.08 2.93 3.49
CA ASP A 106 20.76 1.86 2.74
C ASP A 106 19.84 1.15 1.75
N ASN A 107 18.54 1.50 1.71
CA ASN A 107 17.54 0.86 0.89
C ASN A 107 16.72 1.86 0.09
N ASP A 108 16.20 1.42 -1.05
CA ASP A 108 15.35 2.21 -1.93
C ASP A 108 13.87 1.98 -1.67
N LEU A 109 13.53 0.80 -1.13
CA LEU A 109 12.20 0.43 -0.66
C LEU A 109 12.32 -0.21 0.72
N VAL A 110 11.58 0.30 1.69
CA VAL A 110 11.46 -0.31 3.02
C VAL A 110 9.99 -0.59 3.30
N ALA A 111 9.70 -1.76 3.84
CA ALA A 111 8.33 -2.14 4.16
C ALA A 111 8.22 -2.83 5.52
N GLY A 112 7.01 -2.81 6.07
CA GLY A 112 6.66 -3.66 7.19
C GLY A 112 6.51 -5.14 6.77
N TRP A 113 6.64 -6.06 7.74
CA TRP A 113 6.06 -7.39 7.67
C TRP A 113 5.21 -7.60 8.92
N ARG A 114 4.00 -8.13 8.74
CA ARG A 114 3.03 -8.30 9.84
C ARG A 114 3.48 -9.43 10.77
N MET A 115 3.81 -9.10 12.02
CA MET A 115 4.32 -10.06 13.01
C MET A 115 3.26 -11.08 13.44
N THR A 116 2.01 -10.63 13.53
CA THR A 116 0.86 -11.48 13.86
C THR A 116 -0.20 -11.36 12.78
N ARG A 117 -0.79 -12.48 12.38
CA ARG A 117 -1.93 -12.53 11.47
C ARG A 117 -3.07 -13.24 12.17
N GLU A 118 -4.17 -12.55 12.38
CA GLU A 118 -5.42 -13.10 12.90
C GLU A 118 -6.32 -13.60 11.74
N ASP A 119 -5.74 -14.31 10.75
CA ASP A 119 -6.51 -14.89 9.66
C ASP A 119 -6.92 -16.34 9.98
N PRO A 120 -8.15 -16.78 9.61
CA PRO A 120 -8.56 -18.17 9.74
C PRO A 120 -7.58 -19.11 9.00
N ALA A 121 -7.23 -20.25 9.62
CA ALA A 121 -6.21 -21.18 9.14
C ALA A 121 -6.35 -21.58 7.66
N PHE A 122 -7.57 -21.82 7.16
CA PHE A 122 -7.84 -22.16 5.76
C PHE A 122 -7.44 -21.03 4.79
N ARG A 123 -7.70 -19.77 5.15
CA ARG A 123 -7.34 -18.60 4.36
C ARG A 123 -5.83 -18.37 4.34
N SER A 124 -5.18 -18.67 5.45
CA SER A 124 -3.73 -18.58 5.60
C SER A 124 -3.01 -19.56 4.66
N VAL A 125 -3.52 -20.77 4.46
CA VAL A 125 -2.92 -21.78 3.58
C VAL A 125 -3.01 -21.36 2.12
N ILE A 126 -4.19 -20.95 1.62
CA ILE A 126 -4.36 -20.54 0.21
C ILE A 126 -3.56 -19.27 -0.11
N SER A 127 -3.57 -18.29 0.79
CA SER A 127 -2.78 -17.08 0.61
C SER A 127 -1.27 -17.35 0.73
N GLY A 128 -0.88 -18.30 1.57
CA GLY A 128 0.50 -18.73 1.76
C GLY A 128 1.09 -19.41 0.51
N THR A 129 0.35 -20.34 -0.07
CA THR A 129 0.80 -21.03 -1.31
C THR A 129 0.90 -20.07 -2.50
N PHE A 130 -0.07 -19.17 -2.65
CA PHE A 130 -0.01 -18.14 -3.69
C PHE A 130 1.16 -17.18 -3.46
N ASN A 131 1.38 -16.75 -2.21
CA ASN A 131 2.50 -15.89 -1.86
C ASN A 131 3.84 -16.56 -2.18
N LEU A 132 4.00 -17.85 -1.85
CA LEU A 132 5.21 -18.63 -2.17
C LEU A 132 5.44 -18.71 -3.68
N LEU A 133 4.38 -18.94 -4.48
CA LEU A 133 4.45 -18.94 -5.93
C LEU A 133 4.91 -17.59 -6.48
N VAL A 134 4.40 -16.48 -5.95
CA VAL A 134 4.78 -15.12 -6.33
C VAL A 134 6.26 -14.88 -6.01
N LEU A 135 6.69 -15.20 -4.79
CA LEU A 135 8.08 -15.03 -4.34
C LEU A 135 9.05 -15.80 -5.24
N TRP A 136 8.72 -17.07 -5.52
CA TRP A 136 9.53 -17.93 -6.37
C TRP A 136 9.58 -17.44 -7.83
N THR A 137 8.42 -17.11 -8.42
CA THR A 137 8.30 -16.67 -9.82
C THR A 137 9.04 -15.35 -10.06
N LEU A 138 8.92 -14.40 -9.16
CA LEU A 138 9.54 -13.08 -9.27
C LEU A 138 10.95 -13.03 -8.64
N ARG A 139 11.39 -14.11 -7.97
CA ARG A 139 12.69 -14.20 -7.27
C ARG A 139 12.89 -13.04 -6.29
N ILE A 140 11.87 -12.74 -5.48
CA ILE A 140 11.92 -11.76 -4.41
C ILE A 140 12.04 -12.47 -3.07
N ASP A 141 12.93 -11.95 -2.21
CA ASP A 141 13.18 -12.52 -0.88
C ASP A 141 12.61 -11.55 0.18
N VAL A 142 11.37 -11.78 0.58
CA VAL A 142 10.66 -10.99 1.60
C VAL A 142 9.73 -11.89 2.42
N ARG A 143 9.50 -11.53 3.68
CA ARG A 143 8.63 -12.28 4.59
C ARG A 143 7.15 -12.05 4.30
N ASP A 144 6.77 -10.80 4.02
CA ASP A 144 5.39 -10.41 3.75
C ASP A 144 5.32 -9.45 2.56
N VAL A 145 4.90 -9.98 1.42
CA VAL A 145 4.73 -9.19 0.19
C VAL A 145 3.64 -8.13 0.34
N ASN A 146 2.54 -8.50 1.04
CA ASN A 146 1.30 -7.75 1.00
C ASN A 146 1.12 -6.77 2.18
N CYS A 147 2.13 -6.57 3.04
CA CYS A 147 2.06 -5.51 4.04
C CYS A 147 2.00 -4.15 3.36
N ALA A 148 0.94 -3.38 3.62
CA ALA A 148 0.71 -2.09 2.97
C ALA A 148 1.59 -0.96 3.56
N LEU A 149 2.25 -1.16 4.69
CA LEU A 149 3.13 -0.14 5.26
C LEU A 149 4.47 -0.15 4.53
N LYS A 150 4.67 0.78 3.60
CA LYS A 150 5.89 0.88 2.76
C LYS A 150 6.32 2.33 2.57
N ILE A 151 7.64 2.53 2.44
CA ILE A 151 8.26 3.78 1.98
C ILE A 151 9.21 3.45 0.85
N ILE A 152 9.12 4.19 -0.25
CA ILE A 152 10.01 4.08 -1.40
C ILE A 152 10.60 5.45 -1.76
N LYS A 153 11.85 5.49 -2.20
CA LYS A 153 12.42 6.69 -2.79
C LYS A 153 11.68 7.04 -4.08
N THR A 154 11.08 8.21 -4.15
CA THR A 154 10.28 8.62 -5.30
C THR A 154 11.05 8.62 -6.62
N PRO A 155 12.34 9.00 -6.71
CA PRO A 155 13.11 8.84 -7.94
C PRO A 155 13.19 7.40 -8.44
N VAL A 156 13.24 6.41 -7.56
CA VAL A 156 13.21 4.98 -7.94
C VAL A 156 11.81 4.59 -8.41
N LEU A 157 10.77 5.03 -7.68
CA LEU A 157 9.37 4.81 -8.05
C LEU A 157 9.05 5.36 -9.44
N LYS A 158 9.50 6.56 -9.78
CA LYS A 158 9.25 7.21 -11.07
C LYS A 158 9.93 6.51 -12.26
N ARG A 159 10.92 5.65 -12.01
CA ARG A 159 11.55 4.81 -13.04
C ARG A 159 10.77 3.52 -13.31
N MET A 160 9.74 3.23 -12.51
CA MET A 160 8.93 2.01 -12.62
C MET A 160 7.56 2.31 -13.22
N THR A 161 7.14 1.50 -14.18
CA THR A 161 5.75 1.49 -14.65
C THR A 161 5.02 0.31 -14.01
N LEU A 162 4.20 0.55 -12.98
CA LEU A 162 3.43 -0.49 -12.31
C LEU A 162 2.18 -0.83 -13.13
N HIS A 163 1.95 -2.12 -13.37
CA HIS A 163 0.89 -2.61 -14.25
C HIS A 163 -0.22 -3.38 -13.54
N SER A 164 0.07 -3.93 -12.35
CA SER A 164 -0.89 -4.75 -11.61
C SER A 164 -2.06 -3.93 -11.11
N ARG A 165 -3.26 -4.45 -11.35
CA ARG A 165 -4.50 -3.87 -10.84
C ARG A 165 -5.04 -4.59 -9.61
N SER A 166 -4.39 -5.67 -9.20
CA SER A 166 -4.68 -6.46 -7.99
C SER A 166 -3.67 -6.19 -6.87
N ALA A 167 -3.77 -6.94 -5.76
CA ALA A 167 -2.79 -6.89 -4.69
C ALA A 167 -1.36 -7.30 -5.12
N LEU A 168 -1.21 -7.87 -6.32
CA LEU A 168 0.09 -8.22 -6.89
C LEU A 168 0.98 -6.98 -7.14
N ILE A 169 0.40 -5.76 -7.17
CA ILE A 169 1.18 -4.52 -7.24
C ILE A 169 2.23 -4.43 -6.14
N ASN A 170 1.95 -5.02 -4.97
CA ASN A 170 2.90 -5.10 -3.86
C ASN A 170 4.15 -5.92 -4.22
N ALA A 171 3.97 -7.05 -4.88
CA ALA A 171 5.07 -7.89 -5.36
C ALA A 171 5.80 -7.24 -6.54
N GLU A 172 5.05 -6.62 -7.44
CA GLU A 172 5.60 -5.91 -8.60
C GLU A 172 6.56 -4.79 -8.17
N MET A 173 6.26 -4.06 -7.10
CA MET A 173 7.17 -3.04 -6.58
C MET A 173 8.52 -3.63 -6.16
N TYR A 174 8.56 -4.69 -5.35
CA TYR A 174 9.80 -5.34 -4.95
C TYR A 174 10.60 -5.86 -6.16
N TRP A 175 9.90 -6.54 -7.05
CA TRP A 175 10.52 -7.10 -8.25
C TRP A 175 11.16 -6.01 -9.12
N LYS A 176 10.46 -4.89 -9.35
CA LYS A 176 10.97 -3.79 -10.18
C LYS A 176 12.10 -3.05 -9.49
N VAL A 177 12.04 -2.83 -8.18
CA VAL A 177 13.18 -2.27 -7.44
C VAL A 177 14.43 -3.15 -7.62
N GLY A 178 14.30 -4.47 -7.46
CA GLY A 178 15.41 -5.41 -7.70
C GLY A 178 15.91 -5.38 -9.15
N ARG A 179 15.01 -5.30 -10.14
CA ARG A 179 15.36 -5.17 -11.56
C ARG A 179 16.14 -3.88 -11.90
N LEU A 180 15.90 -2.81 -11.15
CA LEU A 180 16.62 -1.54 -11.26
C LEU A 180 17.97 -1.55 -10.53
N GLY A 181 18.36 -2.68 -9.90
CA GLY A 181 19.55 -2.78 -9.07
C GLY A 181 19.38 -2.14 -7.68
N GLY A 182 18.15 -1.76 -7.31
CA GLY A 182 17.83 -1.19 -6.02
C GLY A 182 17.78 -2.24 -4.91
N ARG A 183 17.88 -1.76 -3.67
CA ARG A 183 17.82 -2.57 -2.45
C ARG A 183 16.51 -2.37 -1.73
N TYR A 184 16.03 -3.42 -1.07
CA TYR A 184 14.85 -3.35 -0.21
C TYR A 184 15.06 -4.10 1.10
N ALA A 185 14.35 -3.66 2.14
CA ALA A 185 14.36 -4.27 3.45
C ALA A 185 12.96 -4.36 4.04
N GLN A 186 12.80 -5.21 5.04
CA GLN A 186 11.58 -5.30 5.84
C GLN A 186 11.85 -5.24 7.33
N VAL A 187 10.92 -4.67 8.09
CA VAL A 187 10.92 -4.62 9.55
C VAL A 187 9.59 -5.10 10.10
N GLY A 188 9.60 -5.77 11.27
CA GLY A 188 8.39 -6.26 11.91
C GLY A 188 7.49 -5.12 12.41
N VAL A 189 6.21 -5.17 12.04
CA VAL A 189 5.19 -4.22 12.49
C VAL A 189 3.98 -4.98 13.05
N PRO A 190 3.31 -4.44 14.09
CA PRO A 190 2.03 -4.97 14.54
C PRO A 190 0.98 -4.91 13.44
N HIS A 191 0.00 -5.79 13.52
CA HIS A 191 -1.17 -5.75 12.66
C HIS A 191 -2.41 -5.83 13.53
N HIS A 192 -3.20 -4.77 13.50
CA HIS A 192 -4.37 -4.62 14.37
C HIS A 192 -5.64 -5.19 13.73
N PRO A 193 -6.59 -5.65 14.54
CA PRO A 193 -7.91 -6.01 14.04
C PRO A 193 -8.57 -4.80 13.37
N ARG A 194 -9.29 -5.04 12.28
CA ARG A 194 -10.10 -4.00 11.66
C ARG A 194 -11.24 -3.61 12.59
N THR A 195 -11.34 -2.35 12.92
CA THR A 195 -12.35 -1.83 13.85
C THR A 195 -13.66 -1.47 13.17
N MET A 196 -13.63 -0.99 11.91
CA MET A 196 -14.81 -0.51 11.18
C MET A 196 -14.81 -0.98 9.72
N GLY A 197 -15.99 -0.98 9.09
CA GLY A 197 -16.18 -1.30 7.68
C GLY A 197 -16.19 -2.81 7.35
N ARG A 198 -16.49 -3.13 6.08
CA ARG A 198 -16.55 -4.53 5.59
C ARG A 198 -15.25 -4.93 4.89
N ARG A 199 -14.73 -6.12 5.18
CA ARG A 199 -13.60 -6.70 4.46
C ARG A 199 -13.97 -6.95 2.99
N SER A 200 -13.28 -6.32 2.05
CA SER A 200 -13.49 -6.51 0.60
C SER A 200 -12.65 -7.66 0.00
N GLY A 201 -11.66 -8.18 0.73
CA GLY A 201 -10.78 -9.26 0.29
C GLY A 201 -11.27 -10.65 0.68
N GLY A 202 -11.13 -11.65 -0.22
CA GLY A 202 -11.34 -13.07 0.14
C GLY A 202 -12.22 -13.88 -0.79
N ARG A 203 -12.43 -13.44 -2.03
CA ARG A 203 -13.06 -14.24 -3.10
C ARG A 203 -12.01 -14.95 -3.96
N LEU A 204 -12.30 -16.13 -4.51
CA LEU A 204 -11.40 -16.88 -5.40
C LEU A 204 -11.04 -16.13 -6.70
N ILE A 205 -11.95 -15.29 -7.18
CA ILE A 205 -11.78 -14.48 -8.41
C ILE A 205 -10.51 -13.59 -8.37
N PRO A 206 -10.15 -12.90 -7.27
CA PRO A 206 -8.90 -12.15 -7.18
C PRO A 206 -7.63 -12.98 -7.38
N ILE A 207 -7.62 -14.26 -6.95
CA ILE A 207 -6.45 -15.14 -7.09
C ILE A 207 -6.21 -15.51 -8.56
N MET A 208 -7.25 -15.85 -9.30
CA MET A 208 -7.14 -16.17 -10.74
C MET A 208 -6.64 -14.96 -11.55
N ARG A 209 -7.16 -13.76 -11.24
CA ARG A 209 -6.68 -12.51 -11.86
C ARG A 209 -5.22 -12.25 -11.53
N ALA A 210 -4.82 -12.40 -10.27
CA ALA A 210 -3.45 -12.21 -9.84
C ALA A 210 -2.49 -13.24 -10.49
N SER A 211 -2.90 -14.49 -10.69
CA SER A 211 -2.09 -15.50 -11.40
C SER A 211 -1.85 -15.10 -12.86
N LYS A 212 -2.87 -14.59 -13.55
CA LYS A 212 -2.72 -14.08 -14.93
C LYS A 212 -1.80 -12.84 -14.98
N GLU A 213 -1.97 -11.93 -14.06
CA GLU A 213 -1.10 -10.74 -13.93
C GLU A 213 0.35 -11.15 -13.61
N LEU A 214 0.58 -12.16 -12.76
CA LEU A 214 1.91 -12.66 -12.42
C LEU A 214 2.68 -13.11 -13.66
N ILE A 215 2.04 -13.89 -14.54
CA ILE A 215 2.63 -14.32 -15.82
C ILE A 215 2.93 -13.10 -16.71
N GLN A 216 1.98 -12.18 -16.79
CA GLN A 216 2.15 -10.96 -17.60
C GLN A 216 3.33 -10.12 -17.12
N ILE A 217 3.47 -9.91 -15.79
CA ILE A 217 4.59 -9.15 -15.21
C ILE A 217 5.92 -9.86 -15.51
N ARG A 218 5.99 -11.17 -15.28
CA ARG A 218 7.25 -11.94 -15.45
C ARG A 218 7.80 -11.88 -16.87
N PHE A 219 6.93 -11.86 -17.87
CA PHE A 219 7.29 -11.91 -19.28
C PHE A 219 7.13 -10.59 -20.05
N ARG A 220 6.67 -9.51 -19.40
CA ARG A 220 6.63 -8.19 -20.06
C ARG A 220 8.05 -7.62 -20.18
N PRO A 221 8.49 -7.27 -21.39
CA PRO A 221 9.70 -6.47 -21.58
C PRO A 221 9.40 -5.05 -21.13
N GLY A 222 10.17 -4.54 -20.20
CA GLY A 222 10.13 -3.15 -19.74
C GLY A 222 10.08 -3.04 -18.19
N ILE A 223 10.99 -2.22 -17.71
CA ILE A 223 11.03 -1.74 -16.32
C ILE A 223 9.98 -0.66 -16.16
#